data_2cc7d67e102345e90f6ff889ef4942dc
#
_entry.id   2cc7d67e102345e90f6ff889ef4942dc
#
_cell.length_a   1.000
_cell.length_b   1.000
_cell.length_c   1.000
_cell.angle_alpha   90.00
_cell.angle_beta   90.00
_cell.angle_gamma   90.00
#
_symmetry.space_group_name_H-M   'P 1'
#
loop_
_entity.id
_entity.type
_entity.pdbx_description
1 polymer ?
#
loop_
_entity_poly.entity_id
_entity_poly.type
_entity_poly.pdbx_seq_one_letter_code
_entity_poly.pdbx_strand_id
1 'polypeptide(L)'
;KEQGIASEKVKPEFPKTDEPSEQEMKVYKIYSFLCIAIVAAMLVTEYNFHPRIRWTLFTAGGVVTMWIASSIGFFKRYNLLKNAMWQLFIGTIICFIWDALTGWHSWSVDLVLPIMSVSTLTAMFVIAKVRKCPVREYLIYEIMAAGYGLILPGILLLCKVVKNPTVSMFGALICFLFLVAVILFKGREFKEEMQKNLHV
;
A
#
# COMPACT_ATOMS: atom_id res chain seq x y z
N LYS A 1 -27.75 55.67 -16.51
CA LYS A 1 -27.06 54.57 -17.23
C LYS A 1 -26.10 53.92 -16.24
N GLU A 2 -26.60 53.03 -15.44
CA GLU A 2 -25.80 52.16 -14.57
C GLU A 2 -25.50 50.89 -15.35
N GLN A 3 -24.25 50.73 -15.76
CA GLN A 3 -23.75 49.52 -16.36
C GLN A 3 -23.51 48.52 -15.20
N GLY A 4 -24.30 47.45 -15.16
CA GLY A 4 -24.12 46.34 -14.26
C GLY A 4 -22.78 45.68 -14.51
N ILE A 5 -21.92 45.77 -13.50
CA ILE A 5 -20.70 44.97 -13.41
C ILE A 5 -21.14 43.54 -13.17
N ALA A 6 -21.10 42.72 -14.21
CA ALA A 6 -21.30 41.28 -14.09
C ALA A 6 -20.22 40.71 -13.13
N SER A 7 -20.67 40.24 -11.99
CA SER A 7 -19.83 39.55 -11.05
C SER A 7 -19.24 38.32 -11.74
N GLU A 8 -18.00 38.46 -12.21
CA GLU A 8 -17.18 37.37 -12.70
C GLU A 8 -17.00 36.36 -11.53
N LYS A 9 -17.67 35.23 -11.64
CA LYS A 9 -17.49 34.13 -10.66
C LYS A 9 -16.03 33.72 -10.72
N VAL A 10 -15.23 34.24 -9.78
CA VAL A 10 -13.84 33.82 -9.54
C VAL A 10 -13.89 32.30 -9.34
N LYS A 11 -13.35 31.56 -10.31
CA LYS A 11 -13.15 30.12 -10.16
C LYS A 11 -12.22 29.92 -8.96
N PRO A 12 -12.60 29.09 -7.99
CA PRO A 12 -11.72 28.83 -6.86
C PRO A 12 -10.38 28.29 -7.39
N GLU A 13 -9.31 28.96 -7.05
CA GLU A 13 -7.94 28.73 -7.52
C GLU A 13 -7.34 27.40 -7.00
N PHE A 14 -8.03 26.77 -6.06
CA PHE A 14 -7.64 25.47 -5.53
C PHE A 14 -8.61 24.38 -5.99
N PRO A 15 -8.08 23.24 -6.50
CA PRO A 15 -8.93 22.11 -6.80
C PRO A 15 -9.69 21.72 -5.53
N LYS A 16 -11.04 21.65 -5.64
CA LYS A 16 -11.88 21.17 -4.53
C LYS A 16 -11.36 19.80 -4.12
N THR A 17 -10.92 19.67 -2.86
CA THR A 17 -10.67 18.39 -2.24
C THR A 17 -11.98 17.62 -2.30
N ASP A 18 -11.99 16.47 -3.00
CA ASP A 18 -13.14 15.56 -2.99
C ASP A 18 -13.31 15.07 -1.55
N GLU A 19 -14.16 15.76 -0.79
CA GLU A 19 -14.53 15.31 0.54
C GLU A 19 -15.20 13.94 0.43
N PRO A 20 -14.91 13.02 1.37
CA PRO A 20 -15.54 11.70 1.36
C PRO A 20 -17.05 11.85 1.44
N SER A 21 -17.78 11.10 0.59
CA SER A 21 -19.24 11.10 0.63
C SER A 21 -19.74 10.62 1.99
N GLU A 22 -20.96 11.00 2.37
CA GLU A 22 -21.57 10.58 3.64
C GLU A 22 -21.62 9.05 3.78
N GLN A 23 -21.84 8.32 2.69
CA GLN A 23 -21.85 6.86 2.69
C GLN A 23 -20.46 6.28 2.97
N GLU A 24 -19.43 6.82 2.33
CA GLU A 24 -18.05 6.40 2.55
C GLU A 24 -17.60 6.68 3.98
N MET A 25 -17.99 7.83 4.53
CA MET A 25 -17.72 8.17 5.93
C MET A 25 -18.42 7.23 6.90
N LYS A 26 -19.65 6.79 6.60
CA LYS A 26 -20.36 5.77 7.41
C LYS A 26 -19.62 4.43 7.39
N VAL A 27 -19.21 3.97 6.22
CA VAL A 27 -18.44 2.73 6.06
C VAL A 27 -17.12 2.80 6.84
N TYR A 28 -16.41 3.91 6.73
CA TYR A 28 -15.17 4.12 7.49
C TYR A 28 -15.39 4.11 9.01
N LYS A 29 -16.45 4.72 9.50
CA LYS A 29 -16.80 4.69 10.93
C LYS A 29 -17.11 3.29 11.43
N ILE A 30 -17.87 2.50 10.65
CA ILE A 30 -18.17 1.09 10.97
C ILE A 30 -16.88 0.26 11.00
N TYR A 31 -16.02 0.41 9.99
CA TYR A 31 -14.72 -0.25 9.94
C TYR A 31 -13.85 0.09 11.15
N SER A 32 -13.74 1.37 11.49
CA SER A 32 -12.97 1.82 12.66
C SER A 32 -13.53 1.26 13.97
N PHE A 33 -14.86 1.23 14.11
CA PHE A 33 -15.51 0.64 15.27
C PHE A 33 -15.20 -0.86 15.39
N LEU A 34 -15.25 -1.61 14.29
CA LEU A 34 -14.88 -3.04 14.27
C LEU A 34 -13.43 -3.27 14.67
N CYS A 35 -12.50 -2.48 14.14
CA CYS A 35 -11.10 -2.55 14.54
C CYS A 35 -10.90 -2.31 16.04
N ILE A 36 -11.53 -1.29 16.59
CA ILE A 36 -11.47 -0.98 18.03
C ILE A 36 -12.08 -2.13 18.85
N ALA A 37 -13.22 -2.67 18.43
CA ALA A 37 -13.88 -3.78 19.11
C ALA A 37 -13.00 -5.05 19.13
N ILE A 38 -12.32 -5.36 17.99
CA ILE A 38 -11.37 -6.50 17.90
C ILE A 38 -10.21 -6.28 18.86
N VAL A 39 -9.59 -5.11 18.87
CA VAL A 39 -8.46 -4.80 19.78
C VAL A 39 -8.90 -4.90 21.23
N ALA A 40 -10.08 -4.37 21.58
CA ALA A 40 -10.62 -4.46 22.95
C ALA A 40 -10.86 -5.92 23.36
N ALA A 41 -11.45 -6.73 22.49
CA ALA A 41 -11.65 -8.17 22.73
C ALA A 41 -10.32 -8.91 22.92
N MET A 42 -9.28 -8.59 22.12
CA MET A 42 -7.94 -9.17 22.26
C MET A 42 -7.30 -8.81 23.59
N LEU A 43 -7.42 -7.56 24.04
CA LEU A 43 -6.90 -7.12 25.33
C LEU A 43 -7.60 -7.80 26.51
N VAL A 44 -8.93 -7.96 26.43
CA VAL A 44 -9.71 -8.71 27.44
C VAL A 44 -9.28 -10.18 27.49
N THR A 45 -9.05 -10.79 26.33
CA THR A 45 -8.57 -12.18 26.24
C THR A 45 -7.20 -12.33 26.86
N GLU A 46 -6.27 -11.41 26.57
CA GLU A 46 -4.92 -11.39 27.17
C GLU A 46 -4.97 -11.27 28.69
N TYR A 47 -5.84 -10.39 29.19
CA TYR A 47 -6.01 -10.19 30.63
C TYR A 47 -6.54 -11.43 31.37
N ASN A 48 -7.53 -12.13 30.78
CA ASN A 48 -8.17 -13.29 31.42
C ASN A 48 -7.32 -14.59 31.32
N PHE A 49 -6.67 -14.81 30.21
CA PHE A 49 -6.03 -16.11 29.94
C PHE A 49 -4.51 -16.11 30.15
N HIS A 50 -3.85 -14.97 30.25
CA HIS A 50 -2.41 -14.82 30.45
C HIS A 50 -1.59 -15.85 29.62
N PRO A 51 -1.74 -15.89 28.30
CA PRO A 51 -1.09 -16.91 27.47
C PRO A 51 0.43 -16.80 27.59
N ARG A 52 1.11 -17.93 27.62
CA ARG A 52 2.59 -18.03 27.69
C ARG A 52 3.27 -17.25 26.54
N ILE A 53 2.61 -17.17 25.38
CA ILE A 53 3.02 -16.41 24.22
C ILE A 53 1.99 -15.33 24.00
N ARG A 54 2.41 -14.07 23.93
CA ARG A 54 1.53 -12.91 23.79
C ARG A 54 1.01 -12.72 22.35
N TRP A 55 0.43 -13.80 21.79
CA TRP A 55 -0.15 -13.78 20.44
C TRP A 55 -1.27 -12.76 20.28
N THR A 56 -2.05 -12.55 21.34
CA THR A 56 -3.13 -11.57 21.40
C THR A 56 -2.63 -10.14 21.22
N LEU A 57 -1.53 -9.78 21.89
CA LEU A 57 -0.90 -8.47 21.72
C LEU A 57 -0.33 -8.29 20.32
N PHE A 58 0.25 -9.36 19.75
CA PHE A 58 0.74 -9.36 18.37
C PHE A 58 -0.38 -9.11 17.37
N THR A 59 -1.50 -9.82 17.51
CA THR A 59 -2.68 -9.66 16.64
C THR A 59 -3.30 -8.27 16.80
N ALA A 60 -3.42 -7.77 18.02
CA ALA A 60 -3.92 -6.42 18.31
C ALA A 60 -3.02 -5.36 17.63
N GLY A 61 -1.70 -5.50 17.73
CA GLY A 61 -0.73 -4.62 17.05
C GLY A 61 -0.92 -4.63 15.52
N GLY A 62 -1.13 -5.81 14.94
CA GLY A 62 -1.42 -5.97 13.50
C GLY A 62 -2.70 -5.25 13.09
N VAL A 63 -3.79 -5.40 13.86
CA VAL A 63 -5.07 -4.72 13.59
C VAL A 63 -4.92 -3.21 13.67
N VAL A 64 -4.23 -2.68 14.69
CA VAL A 64 -3.97 -1.24 14.84
C VAL A 64 -3.16 -0.71 13.66
N THR A 65 -2.11 -1.42 13.25
CA THR A 65 -1.29 -1.03 12.11
C THR A 65 -2.11 -1.00 10.82
N MET A 66 -2.93 -2.03 10.58
CA MET A 66 -3.82 -2.09 9.42
C MET A 66 -4.85 -0.95 9.44
N TRP A 67 -5.41 -0.64 10.60
CA TRP A 67 -6.35 0.48 10.76
C TRP A 67 -5.70 1.83 10.45
N ILE A 68 -4.49 2.09 10.97
CA ILE A 68 -3.74 3.31 10.69
C ILE A 68 -3.45 3.43 9.18
N ALA A 69 -2.94 2.37 8.56
CA ALA A 69 -2.62 2.34 7.14
C ALA A 69 -3.86 2.60 6.26
N SER A 70 -4.98 1.96 6.58
CA SER A 70 -6.27 2.16 5.89
C SER A 70 -6.82 3.57 6.08
N SER A 71 -6.66 4.15 7.29
CA SER A 71 -7.09 5.52 7.60
C SER A 71 -6.30 6.53 6.77
N ILE A 72 -4.98 6.37 6.68
CA ILE A 72 -4.14 7.23 5.83
C ILE A 72 -4.59 7.14 4.38
N GLY A 73 -4.88 5.92 3.88
CA GLY A 73 -5.40 5.69 2.52
C GLY A 73 -6.76 6.35 2.29
N PHE A 74 -7.64 6.31 3.27
CA PHE A 74 -8.97 6.88 3.19
C PHE A 74 -8.95 8.42 3.13
N PHE A 75 -8.18 9.06 3.99
CA PHE A 75 -8.10 10.52 4.06
C PHE A 75 -7.17 11.12 3.00
N LYS A 76 -6.16 10.38 2.55
CA LYS A 76 -5.16 10.88 1.59
C LYS A 76 -5.40 10.36 0.17
N ARG A 77 -6.60 10.57 -0.36
CA ARG A 77 -7.07 10.03 -1.66
C ARG A 77 -6.34 10.55 -2.90
N TYR A 78 -5.60 11.65 -2.78
CA TYR A 78 -4.97 12.31 -3.92
C TYR A 78 -3.92 11.48 -4.65
N ASN A 79 -3.20 10.62 -3.93
CA ASN A 79 -2.15 9.78 -4.49
C ASN A 79 -2.22 8.36 -3.91
N LEU A 80 -3.27 7.61 -4.29
CA LEU A 80 -3.47 6.23 -3.81
C LEU A 80 -2.28 5.33 -4.12
N LEU A 81 -1.66 5.49 -5.29
CA LEU A 81 -0.49 4.72 -5.71
C LEU A 81 0.72 5.01 -4.80
N LYS A 82 0.98 6.30 -4.54
CA LYS A 82 2.03 6.71 -3.61
C LYS A 82 1.75 6.19 -2.19
N ASN A 83 0.49 6.22 -1.77
CA ASN A 83 0.09 5.72 -0.46
C ASN A 83 0.30 4.20 -0.35
N ALA A 84 -0.06 3.43 -1.38
CA ALA A 84 0.18 1.98 -1.43
C ALA A 84 1.68 1.65 -1.33
N MET A 85 2.55 2.42 -1.99
CA MET A 85 4.01 2.30 -1.83
C MET A 85 4.46 2.54 -0.38
N TRP A 86 3.98 3.62 0.24
CA TRP A 86 4.32 3.91 1.64
C TRP A 86 3.83 2.82 2.59
N GLN A 87 2.64 2.27 2.35
CA GLN A 87 2.11 1.14 3.13
C GLN A 87 2.98 -0.11 3.00
N LEU A 88 3.48 -0.39 1.79
CA LEU A 88 4.41 -1.50 1.56
C LEU A 88 5.69 -1.32 2.39
N PHE A 89 6.33 -0.14 2.35
CA PHE A 89 7.55 0.13 3.10
C PHE A 89 7.32 0.08 4.62
N ILE A 90 6.34 0.81 5.12
CA ILE A 90 6.04 0.89 6.56
C ILE A 90 5.63 -0.48 7.08
N GLY A 91 4.75 -1.19 6.36
CA GLY A 91 4.32 -2.54 6.74
C GLY A 91 5.47 -3.53 6.80
N THR A 92 6.38 -3.49 5.82
CA THR A 92 7.59 -4.32 5.84
C THR A 92 8.46 -4.02 7.06
N ILE A 93 8.74 -2.75 7.35
CA ILE A 93 9.55 -2.34 8.51
C ILE A 93 8.91 -2.81 9.82
N ILE A 94 7.60 -2.63 9.97
CA ILE A 94 6.87 -3.06 11.17
C ILE A 94 6.96 -4.57 11.34
N CYS A 95 6.76 -5.34 10.26
CA CYS A 95 6.87 -6.81 10.32
C CYS A 95 8.29 -7.27 10.66
N PHE A 96 9.32 -6.61 10.15
CA PHE A 96 10.72 -6.88 10.53
C PHE A 96 10.98 -6.61 12.01
N ILE A 97 10.53 -5.47 12.53
CA ILE A 97 10.67 -5.12 13.95
C ILE A 97 9.96 -6.17 14.81
N TRP A 98 8.73 -6.56 14.43
CA TRP A 98 7.99 -7.59 15.15
C TRP A 98 8.70 -8.94 15.15
N ASP A 99 9.22 -9.38 14.01
CA ASP A 99 9.96 -10.65 13.91
C ASP A 99 11.22 -10.61 14.78
N ALA A 100 11.93 -9.48 14.80
CA ALA A 100 13.09 -9.26 15.67
C ALA A 100 12.72 -9.30 17.16
N LEU A 101 11.62 -8.65 17.56
CA LEU A 101 11.15 -8.62 18.95
C LEU A 101 10.62 -9.96 19.44
N THR A 102 10.12 -10.82 18.54
CA THR A 102 9.59 -12.15 18.88
C THR A 102 10.64 -13.26 18.83
N GLY A 103 11.91 -12.93 18.60
CA GLY A 103 13.03 -13.91 18.63
C GLY A 103 13.45 -14.41 17.26
N TRP A 104 13.25 -13.63 16.21
CA TRP A 104 13.66 -13.87 14.83
C TRP A 104 13.29 -15.25 14.26
N HIS A 105 12.06 -15.39 13.87
CA HIS A 105 11.55 -16.61 13.25
C HIS A 105 11.63 -16.59 11.72
N SER A 106 12.00 -15.45 11.12
CA SER A 106 12.10 -15.19 9.67
C SER A 106 10.77 -15.18 8.92
N TRP A 107 9.62 -15.25 9.62
CA TRP A 107 8.29 -15.22 8.96
C TRP A 107 8.01 -13.92 8.21
N SER A 108 8.56 -12.81 8.68
CA SER A 108 8.43 -11.51 8.02
C SER A 108 9.05 -11.53 6.63
N VAL A 109 10.18 -12.18 6.48
CA VAL A 109 10.95 -12.29 5.23
C VAL A 109 10.45 -13.42 4.35
N ASP A 110 10.18 -14.58 4.98
CA ASP A 110 9.82 -15.81 4.27
C ASP A 110 8.41 -15.72 3.66
N LEU A 111 7.46 -15.08 4.37
CA LEU A 111 6.05 -15.09 4.02
C LEU A 111 5.49 -13.69 3.76
N VAL A 112 5.64 -12.76 4.71
CA VAL A 112 4.92 -11.48 4.67
C VAL A 112 5.44 -10.59 3.55
N LEU A 113 6.74 -10.44 3.42
CA LEU A 113 7.35 -9.59 2.41
C LEU A 113 6.91 -9.94 0.98
N PRO A 114 7.00 -11.21 0.51
CA PRO A 114 6.57 -11.57 -0.83
C PRO A 114 5.05 -11.39 -1.02
N ILE A 115 4.24 -11.76 -0.04
CA ILE A 115 2.78 -11.61 -0.12
C ILE A 115 2.40 -10.12 -0.19
N MET A 116 2.98 -9.27 0.66
CA MET A 116 2.71 -7.84 0.64
C MET A 116 3.13 -7.19 -0.68
N SER A 117 4.29 -7.57 -1.23
CA SER A 117 4.77 -7.04 -2.51
C SER A 117 3.81 -7.38 -3.66
N VAL A 118 3.42 -8.64 -3.80
CA VAL A 118 2.47 -9.09 -4.81
C VAL A 118 1.09 -8.47 -4.63
N SER A 119 0.60 -8.40 -3.39
CA SER A 119 -0.70 -7.77 -3.07
C SER A 119 -0.70 -6.29 -3.41
N THR A 120 0.39 -5.58 -3.11
CA THR A 120 0.53 -4.14 -3.42
C THR A 120 0.56 -3.91 -4.93
N LEU A 121 1.30 -4.71 -5.70
CA LEU A 121 1.30 -4.64 -7.16
C LEU A 121 -0.09 -4.86 -7.74
N THR A 122 -0.80 -5.89 -7.27
CA THR A 122 -2.17 -6.19 -7.70
C THR A 122 -3.11 -5.03 -7.36
N ALA A 123 -3.01 -4.49 -6.15
CA ALA A 123 -3.82 -3.34 -5.72
C ALA A 123 -3.55 -2.09 -6.57
N MET A 124 -2.28 -1.78 -6.85
CA MET A 124 -1.89 -0.66 -7.72
C MET A 124 -2.44 -0.80 -9.12
N PHE A 125 -2.33 -2.00 -9.72
CA PHE A 125 -2.89 -2.29 -11.04
C PHE A 125 -4.41 -2.08 -11.08
N VAL A 126 -5.13 -2.59 -10.07
CA VAL A 126 -6.59 -2.41 -9.95
C VAL A 126 -6.94 -0.93 -9.79
N ILE A 127 -6.25 -0.20 -8.92
CA ILE A 127 -6.46 1.25 -8.70
C ILE A 127 -6.23 2.02 -10.00
N ALA A 128 -5.14 1.74 -10.71
CA ALA A 128 -4.81 2.39 -11.97
C ALA A 128 -5.90 2.17 -13.02
N LYS A 129 -6.42 0.95 -13.12
CA LYS A 129 -7.49 0.58 -14.07
C LYS A 129 -8.83 1.23 -13.70
N VAL A 130 -9.22 1.20 -12.44
CA VAL A 130 -10.50 1.73 -11.97
C VAL A 130 -10.52 3.26 -12.04
N ARG A 131 -9.43 3.91 -11.66
CA ARG A 131 -9.31 5.37 -11.65
C ARG A 131 -8.90 5.97 -12.99
N LYS A 132 -8.60 5.15 -14.01
CA LYS A 132 -8.11 5.58 -15.32
C LYS A 132 -6.92 6.55 -15.17
N CYS A 133 -6.00 6.23 -14.27
CA CYS A 133 -4.82 7.06 -14.04
C CYS A 133 -3.98 7.19 -15.31
N PRO A 134 -3.31 8.33 -15.54
CA PRO A 134 -2.39 8.48 -16.67
C PRO A 134 -1.27 7.45 -16.56
N VAL A 135 -0.90 6.87 -17.71
CA VAL A 135 0.06 5.73 -17.81
C VAL A 135 1.36 6.04 -17.09
N ARG A 136 1.87 7.26 -17.21
CA ARG A 136 3.10 7.71 -16.58
C ARG A 136 3.09 7.61 -15.05
N GLU A 137 2.00 8.04 -14.43
CA GLU A 137 1.94 8.11 -12.97
C GLU A 137 1.95 6.72 -12.33
N TYR A 138 1.11 5.79 -12.82
CA TYR A 138 1.03 4.47 -12.19
C TYR A 138 2.22 3.57 -12.54
N LEU A 139 2.78 3.66 -13.75
CA LEU A 139 3.92 2.85 -14.15
C LEU A 139 5.15 3.07 -13.27
N ILE A 140 5.43 4.32 -12.89
CA ILE A 140 6.57 4.63 -12.01
C ILE A 140 6.40 3.90 -10.67
N TYR A 141 5.23 3.97 -10.07
CA TYR A 141 4.98 3.31 -8.78
C TYR A 141 4.96 1.79 -8.89
N GLU A 142 4.40 1.24 -9.99
CA GLU A 142 4.40 -0.20 -10.25
C GLU A 142 5.83 -0.75 -10.44
N ILE A 143 6.67 -0.05 -11.21
CA ILE A 143 8.08 -0.43 -11.41
C ILE A 143 8.84 -0.36 -10.07
N MET A 144 8.61 0.67 -9.26
CA MET A 144 9.22 0.79 -7.93
C MET A 144 8.79 -0.33 -7.00
N ALA A 145 7.49 -0.66 -6.97
CA ALA A 145 6.95 -1.74 -6.12
C ALA A 145 7.45 -3.12 -6.57
N ALA A 146 7.48 -3.38 -7.88
CA ALA A 146 8.00 -4.62 -8.44
C ALA A 146 9.51 -4.76 -8.21
N GLY A 147 10.27 -3.67 -8.39
CA GLY A 147 11.69 -3.62 -8.07
C GLY A 147 11.96 -3.89 -6.59
N TYR A 148 11.18 -3.30 -5.71
CA TYR A 148 11.25 -3.56 -4.27
C TYR A 148 10.99 -5.03 -3.94
N GLY A 149 9.90 -5.60 -4.48
CA GLY A 149 9.52 -7.01 -4.28
C GLY A 149 10.47 -8.03 -4.94
N LEU A 150 11.37 -7.59 -5.83
CA LEU A 150 12.41 -8.41 -6.43
C LEU A 150 13.76 -8.25 -5.72
N ILE A 151 14.20 -7.02 -5.51
CA ILE A 151 15.54 -6.69 -5.00
C ILE A 151 15.66 -7.08 -3.51
N LEU A 152 14.68 -6.71 -2.69
CA LEU A 152 14.77 -6.94 -1.24
C LEU A 152 14.77 -8.42 -0.89
N PRO A 153 13.83 -9.27 -1.37
CA PRO A 153 13.92 -10.72 -1.17
C PRO A 153 15.18 -11.33 -1.77
N GLY A 154 15.64 -10.83 -2.92
CA GLY A 154 16.87 -11.27 -3.56
C GLY A 154 18.10 -11.06 -2.68
N ILE A 155 18.25 -9.87 -2.10
CA ILE A 155 19.34 -9.55 -1.15
C ILE A 155 19.25 -10.45 0.08
N LEU A 156 18.06 -10.61 0.65
CA LEU A 156 17.85 -11.41 1.86
C LEU A 156 18.12 -12.91 1.64
N LEU A 157 17.82 -13.42 0.44
CA LEU A 157 18.20 -14.78 0.02
C LEU A 157 19.72 -14.93 -0.07
N LEU A 158 20.43 -13.97 -0.66
CA LEU A 158 21.89 -13.98 -0.76
C LEU A 158 22.55 -13.88 0.62
N CYS A 159 21.97 -13.10 1.53
CA CYS A 159 22.44 -12.98 2.91
C CYS A 159 22.08 -14.20 3.78
N LYS A 160 21.38 -15.20 3.25
CA LYS A 160 20.94 -16.43 3.96
C LYS A 160 20.08 -16.14 5.20
N VAL A 161 19.36 -15.02 5.20
CA VAL A 161 18.43 -14.63 6.27
C VAL A 161 17.10 -15.38 6.17
N VAL A 162 16.75 -15.80 4.95
CA VAL A 162 15.52 -16.55 4.61
C VAL A 162 15.69 -18.01 5.01
N LYS A 163 14.79 -18.55 5.83
CA LYS A 163 14.79 -19.95 6.24
C LYS A 163 14.06 -20.84 5.23
N ASN A 164 12.92 -20.37 4.70
CA ASN A 164 12.10 -21.09 3.73
C ASN A 164 12.06 -20.29 2.42
N PRO A 165 12.99 -20.50 1.48
CA PRO A 165 13.13 -19.66 0.30
C PRO A 165 11.97 -19.79 -0.72
N THR A 166 11.16 -20.87 -0.62
CA THR A 166 10.14 -21.20 -1.62
C THR A 166 9.17 -20.05 -1.87
N VAL A 167 8.53 -19.51 -0.83
CA VAL A 167 7.53 -18.42 -0.98
C VAL A 167 8.19 -17.12 -1.45
N SER A 168 9.38 -16.81 -0.91
CA SER A 168 10.17 -15.64 -1.33
C SER A 168 10.58 -15.73 -2.80
N MET A 169 10.99 -16.90 -3.28
CA MET A 169 11.33 -17.13 -4.69
C MET A 169 10.10 -16.99 -5.61
N PHE A 170 8.95 -17.57 -5.23
CA PHE A 170 7.71 -17.40 -5.98
C PHE A 170 7.26 -15.94 -6.03
N GLY A 171 7.30 -15.24 -4.91
CA GLY A 171 6.98 -13.81 -4.86
C GLY A 171 7.89 -12.97 -5.74
N ALA A 172 9.20 -13.20 -5.67
CA ALA A 172 10.18 -12.54 -6.53
C ALA A 172 9.96 -12.85 -8.03
N LEU A 173 9.63 -14.11 -8.35
CA LEU A 173 9.30 -14.51 -9.72
C LEU A 173 8.06 -13.77 -10.24
N ILE A 174 7.01 -13.66 -9.44
CA ILE A 174 5.79 -12.91 -9.82
C ILE A 174 6.13 -11.44 -10.04
N CYS A 175 6.90 -10.82 -9.15
CA CYS A 175 7.34 -9.43 -9.31
C CYS A 175 8.19 -9.24 -10.57
N PHE A 176 9.07 -10.19 -10.88
CA PHE A 176 9.88 -10.18 -12.10
C PHE A 176 9.01 -10.29 -13.35
N LEU A 177 8.08 -11.26 -13.40
CA LEU A 177 7.15 -11.44 -14.52
C LEU A 177 6.28 -10.20 -14.73
N PHE A 178 5.83 -9.59 -13.64
CA PHE A 178 5.06 -8.34 -13.69
C PHE A 178 5.90 -7.21 -14.31
N LEU A 179 7.16 -7.06 -13.91
CA LEU A 179 8.11 -6.09 -14.47
C LEU A 179 8.30 -6.28 -15.97
N VAL A 180 8.53 -7.53 -16.38
CA VAL A 180 8.66 -7.89 -17.81
C VAL A 180 7.37 -7.57 -18.57
N ALA A 181 6.20 -7.90 -18.00
CA ALA A 181 4.91 -7.58 -18.62
C ALA A 181 4.73 -6.07 -18.79
N VAL A 182 5.03 -5.27 -17.77
CA VAL A 182 4.96 -3.81 -17.83
C VAL A 182 5.87 -3.27 -18.94
N ILE A 183 7.11 -3.73 -19.03
CA ILE A 183 8.06 -3.28 -20.05
C ILE A 183 7.58 -3.65 -21.46
N LEU A 184 7.10 -4.88 -21.66
CA LEU A 184 6.69 -5.37 -22.96
C LEU A 184 5.38 -4.72 -23.44
N PHE A 185 4.38 -4.61 -22.58
CA PHE A 185 3.05 -4.15 -22.99
C PHE A 185 2.86 -2.65 -22.87
N LYS A 186 3.54 -1.99 -21.94
CA LYS A 186 3.37 -0.58 -21.63
C LYS A 186 4.57 0.30 -21.97
N GLY A 187 5.71 -0.31 -22.28
CA GLY A 187 6.94 0.43 -22.58
C GLY A 187 6.82 1.35 -23.81
N ARG A 188 6.02 0.98 -24.80
CA ARG A 188 5.76 1.83 -25.99
C ARG A 188 4.90 3.04 -25.62
N GLU A 189 3.81 2.85 -24.90
CA GLU A 189 2.93 3.93 -24.45
C GLU A 189 3.69 4.92 -23.55
N PHE A 190 4.55 4.41 -22.64
CA PHE A 190 5.41 5.22 -21.80
C PHE A 190 6.40 6.06 -22.61
N LYS A 191 7.04 5.46 -23.62
CA LYS A 191 7.99 6.16 -24.47
C LYS A 191 7.33 7.25 -25.32
N GLU A 192 6.17 6.99 -25.86
CA GLU A 192 5.40 7.96 -26.67
C GLU A 192 4.92 9.15 -25.81
N GLU A 193 4.51 8.87 -24.57
CA GLU A 193 4.05 9.92 -23.65
C GLU A 193 5.21 10.75 -23.09
N MET A 194 6.37 10.13 -22.85
CA MET A 194 7.60 10.85 -22.50
C MET A 194 8.08 11.75 -23.64
N GLN A 195 8.03 11.28 -24.89
CA GLN A 195 8.42 12.09 -26.04
C GLN A 195 7.49 13.28 -26.27
N LYS A 196 6.17 13.14 -26.03
CA LYS A 196 5.22 14.24 -26.11
C LYS A 196 5.47 15.36 -25.11
N ASN A 197 6.00 15.03 -23.93
CA ASN A 197 6.26 16.01 -22.85
C ASN A 197 7.68 16.60 -22.88
N LEU A 198 8.59 15.99 -23.61
CA LEU A 198 9.96 16.46 -23.78
C LEU A 198 10.13 17.29 -25.04
N HIS A 199 9.06 17.95 -25.54
CA HIS A 199 9.13 18.76 -26.75
C HIS A 199 10.55 19.22 -27.07
N VAL A 200 11.28 18.42 -27.78
CA VAL A 200 12.41 18.74 -28.62
C VAL A 200 12.05 18.22 -29.99
#